data_d818e5c66d738adce1c16d7f34dc2315
#
_entry.id   d818e5c66d738adce1c16d7f34dc2315
#
_cell.length_a   1.000
_cell.length_b   1.000
_cell.length_c   1.000
_cell.angle_alpha   90.00
_cell.angle_beta   90.00
_cell.angle_gamma   90.00
#
_symmetry.space_group_name_H-M   'P 1'
#
loop_
_entity.id
_entity.type
_entity.pdbx_description
1 polymer ?
#
loop_
_entity_poly.entity_id
_entity_poly.type
_entity_poly.pdbx_seq_one_letter_code
_entity_poly.pdbx_strand_id
1 'polypeptide(L)'
;MMSFSFVRGDALHDPLHVVTAIINPQRWRSRVKLYERFALHMAESGANLYTVEVAYGDRDFAVTTADNPNHLQIRTRQELWHKENALNLLVERLPSDWQYLAWVDADIRFGRADWVDETLHALQHNKIVQLWEDAFDTYPNGTTYQSHKSFAWCYHNDIPETTRRDSYGPGQKGWRYYHHPGFAWAIRRDTFRDMGRFLDWALLGSGDYHMATAWVGRDDYTMKTKLH
;
A
#
# COMPACT_ATOMS: atom_id res chain seq x y z
N MET A 1 1.23 -2.22 -47.27
CA MET A 1 1.14 -2.70 -45.85
C MET A 1 1.86 -1.66 -45.01
N MET A 2 1.11 -0.70 -44.45
CA MET A 2 1.70 0.37 -43.62
C MET A 2 1.90 -0.15 -42.19
N SER A 3 3.15 -0.25 -41.77
CA SER A 3 3.51 -0.57 -40.39
C SER A 3 3.31 0.68 -39.52
N PHE A 4 2.32 0.64 -38.63
CA PHE A 4 2.19 1.62 -37.57
C PHE A 4 3.13 1.22 -36.42
N SER A 5 4.28 1.83 -36.31
CA SER A 5 5.06 1.81 -35.09
C SER A 5 4.41 2.79 -34.11
N PHE A 6 3.82 2.28 -33.04
CA PHE A 6 3.50 3.10 -31.86
C PHE A 6 4.82 3.56 -31.24
N VAL A 7 5.18 4.80 -31.51
CA VAL A 7 6.16 5.51 -30.68
C VAL A 7 5.44 5.68 -29.32
N ARG A 8 5.90 5.00 -28.28
CA ARG A 8 5.56 5.42 -26.90
C ARG A 8 5.96 6.88 -26.81
N GLY A 9 4.98 7.77 -26.71
CA GLY A 9 5.23 9.16 -26.42
C GLY A 9 6.06 9.22 -25.13
N ASP A 10 7.14 9.99 -25.16
CA ASP A 10 7.94 10.29 -23.98
C ASP A 10 7.00 10.70 -22.87
N ALA A 11 7.15 10.06 -21.70
CA ALA A 11 6.26 10.20 -20.57
C ALA A 11 6.22 11.69 -20.14
N LEU A 12 5.13 12.36 -20.50
CA LEU A 12 4.84 13.75 -20.06
C LEU A 12 4.45 13.81 -18.58
N HIS A 13 4.52 12.68 -17.87
CA HIS A 13 4.14 12.59 -16.47
C HIS A 13 5.30 12.05 -15.63
N ASP A 14 5.49 12.68 -14.47
CA ASP A 14 6.40 12.15 -13.45
C ASP A 14 6.03 10.70 -13.10
N PRO A 15 7.01 9.82 -12.94
CA PRO A 15 6.76 8.40 -12.68
C PRO A 15 6.09 8.18 -11.31
N LEU A 16 5.25 7.15 -11.22
CA LEU A 16 4.75 6.67 -9.94
C LEU A 16 5.82 5.82 -9.25
N HIS A 17 6.34 6.32 -8.14
CA HIS A 17 7.24 5.57 -7.26
C HIS A 17 6.40 4.71 -6.31
N VAL A 18 6.65 3.41 -6.29
CA VAL A 18 5.97 2.46 -5.41
C VAL A 18 6.95 1.98 -4.35
N VAL A 19 6.61 2.17 -3.08
CA VAL A 19 7.38 1.65 -1.95
C VAL A 19 6.64 0.49 -1.30
N THR A 20 7.38 -0.57 -0.97
CA THR A 20 6.84 -1.74 -0.27
C THR A 20 7.80 -2.25 0.79
N ALA A 21 7.26 -2.87 1.83
CA ALA A 21 8.04 -3.46 2.91
C ALA A 21 7.80 -4.98 3.00
N ILE A 22 8.88 -5.75 3.04
CA ILE A 22 8.84 -7.18 3.33
C ILE A 22 9.28 -7.41 4.76
N ILE A 23 8.33 -7.88 5.58
CA ILE A 23 8.50 -8.22 6.98
C ILE A 23 8.02 -9.65 7.17
N ASN A 24 8.96 -10.61 7.33
CA ASN A 24 8.63 -12.02 7.39
C ASN A 24 9.32 -12.74 8.58
N PRO A 25 8.95 -12.40 9.83
CA PRO A 25 9.56 -12.99 11.02
C PRO A 25 9.35 -14.50 11.09
N GLN A 26 8.23 -15.00 10.59
CA GLN A 26 7.83 -16.42 10.61
C GLN A 26 8.45 -17.26 9.47
N ARG A 27 9.20 -16.64 8.56
CA ARG A 27 9.83 -17.31 7.40
C ARG A 27 8.84 -18.04 6.48
N TRP A 28 7.64 -17.50 6.29
CA TRP A 28 6.67 -18.10 5.36
C TRP A 28 7.19 -18.03 3.93
N ARG A 29 7.38 -19.18 3.31
CA ARG A 29 7.80 -19.28 1.90
C ARG A 29 6.78 -18.66 0.93
N SER A 30 5.50 -18.65 1.30
CA SER A 30 4.45 -18.01 0.53
C SER A 30 4.68 -16.50 0.38
N ARG A 31 5.20 -15.83 1.41
CA ARG A 31 5.53 -14.39 1.35
C ARG A 31 6.56 -14.07 0.27
N VAL A 32 7.60 -14.88 0.14
CA VAL A 32 8.61 -14.72 -0.91
C VAL A 32 7.99 -14.88 -2.30
N LYS A 33 7.20 -15.94 -2.51
CA LYS A 33 6.53 -16.19 -3.79
C LYS A 33 5.49 -15.10 -4.15
N LEU A 34 4.80 -14.57 -3.16
CA LEU A 34 3.84 -13.48 -3.37
C LEU A 34 4.57 -12.20 -3.76
N TYR A 35 5.68 -11.88 -3.08
CA TYR A 35 6.52 -10.75 -3.45
C TYR A 35 7.07 -10.87 -4.88
N GLU A 36 7.57 -12.04 -5.29
CA GLU A 36 8.07 -12.26 -6.66
C GLU A 36 7.00 -11.94 -7.71
N ARG A 37 5.76 -12.39 -7.48
CA ARG A 37 4.62 -12.08 -8.35
C ARG A 37 4.24 -10.60 -8.31
N PHE A 38 4.28 -9.99 -7.13
CA PHE A 38 4.03 -8.57 -6.95
C PHE A 38 5.07 -7.74 -7.70
N ALA A 39 6.37 -8.03 -7.54
CA ALA A 39 7.44 -7.31 -8.20
C ALA A 39 7.33 -7.40 -9.75
N LEU A 40 6.98 -8.58 -10.27
CA LEU A 40 6.71 -8.76 -11.69
C LEU A 40 5.52 -7.90 -12.14
N HIS A 41 4.42 -7.91 -11.39
CA HIS A 41 3.24 -7.09 -11.68
C HIS A 41 3.55 -5.58 -11.68
N MET A 42 4.38 -5.10 -10.75
CA MET A 42 4.83 -3.70 -10.73
C MET A 42 5.64 -3.36 -11.99
N ALA A 43 6.57 -4.23 -12.38
CA ALA A 43 7.37 -4.05 -13.59
C ALA A 43 6.51 -4.04 -14.87
N GLU A 44 5.56 -4.97 -14.99
CA GLU A 44 4.62 -5.04 -16.11
C GLU A 44 3.72 -3.80 -16.20
N SER A 45 3.39 -3.18 -15.07
CA SER A 45 2.57 -1.98 -15.00
C SER A 45 3.36 -0.68 -15.21
N GLY A 46 4.69 -0.74 -15.34
CA GLY A 46 5.55 0.43 -15.51
C GLY A 46 5.74 1.26 -14.23
N ALA A 47 5.45 0.69 -13.07
CA ALA A 47 5.68 1.33 -11.78
C ALA A 47 7.16 1.24 -11.36
N ASN A 48 7.71 2.31 -10.78
CA ASN A 48 9.06 2.31 -10.22
C ASN A 48 9.04 1.72 -8.80
N LEU A 49 9.29 0.42 -8.70
CA LEU A 49 9.27 -0.30 -7.42
C LEU A 49 10.55 -0.10 -6.62
N TYR A 50 10.37 0.26 -5.35
CA TYR A 50 11.40 0.28 -4.30
C TYR A 50 10.97 -0.67 -3.18
N THR A 51 11.89 -1.49 -2.70
CA THR A 51 11.59 -2.52 -1.70
C THR A 51 12.52 -2.42 -0.50
N VAL A 52 11.95 -2.37 0.69
CA VAL A 52 12.69 -2.57 1.94
C VAL A 52 12.40 -3.97 2.50
N GLU A 53 13.45 -4.70 2.82
CA GLU A 53 13.34 -5.98 3.52
C GLU A 53 13.92 -5.87 4.92
N VAL A 54 13.13 -6.32 5.91
CA VAL A 54 13.53 -6.36 7.31
C VAL A 54 13.89 -7.80 7.69
N ALA A 55 15.18 -8.07 7.88
CA ALA A 55 15.69 -9.35 8.36
C ALA A 55 15.85 -9.34 9.88
N TYR A 56 15.63 -10.50 10.51
CA TYR A 56 15.69 -10.68 11.96
C TYR A 56 16.95 -11.44 12.40
N GLY A 57 17.72 -10.85 13.30
CA GLY A 57 18.99 -11.43 13.75
C GLY A 57 19.97 -11.58 12.59
N ASP A 58 20.60 -12.74 12.44
CA ASP A 58 21.63 -13.02 11.43
C ASP A 58 21.06 -13.67 10.15
N ARG A 59 19.75 -13.63 9.93
CA ARG A 59 19.07 -14.24 8.77
C ARG A 59 19.47 -13.55 7.48
N ASP A 60 19.62 -14.33 6.41
CA ASP A 60 19.82 -13.77 5.08
C ASP A 60 18.56 -13.01 4.60
N PHE A 61 18.77 -12.02 3.74
CA PHE A 61 17.70 -11.38 2.99
C PHE A 61 17.20 -12.32 1.91
N ALA A 62 15.88 -12.44 1.78
CA ALA A 62 15.24 -13.44 0.93
C ALA A 62 14.82 -12.90 -0.44
N VAL A 63 14.56 -11.59 -0.53
CA VAL A 63 13.95 -10.97 -1.73
C VAL A 63 14.72 -9.75 -2.23
N THR A 64 15.60 -9.19 -1.41
CA THR A 64 16.39 -8.00 -1.77
C THR A 64 17.86 -8.32 -1.92
N THR A 65 18.55 -7.57 -2.79
CA THR A 65 19.99 -7.64 -2.99
C THR A 65 20.63 -6.28 -2.73
N ALA A 66 21.88 -6.28 -2.23
CA ALA A 66 22.56 -5.04 -1.85
C ALA A 66 23.03 -4.21 -3.05
N ASP A 67 23.17 -4.82 -4.21
CA ASP A 67 23.60 -4.21 -5.47
C ASP A 67 22.46 -3.54 -6.24
N ASN A 68 21.21 -3.79 -5.87
CA ASN A 68 20.06 -3.13 -6.48
C ASN A 68 19.80 -1.78 -5.77
N PRO A 69 19.91 -0.64 -6.49
CA PRO A 69 19.71 0.70 -5.90
C PRO A 69 18.30 0.93 -5.34
N ASN A 70 17.30 0.18 -5.81
CA ASN A 70 15.93 0.27 -5.35
C ASN A 70 15.65 -0.65 -4.14
N HIS A 71 16.65 -1.36 -3.63
CA HIS A 71 16.51 -2.22 -2.47
C HIS A 71 17.14 -1.61 -1.22
N LEU A 72 16.43 -1.69 -0.12
CA LEU A 72 16.93 -1.33 1.21
C LEU A 72 16.88 -2.56 2.11
N GLN A 73 18.03 -2.92 2.66
CA GLN A 73 18.18 -4.04 3.60
C GLN A 73 18.33 -3.51 5.01
N ILE A 74 17.40 -3.87 5.90
CA ILE A 74 17.40 -3.49 7.31
C ILE A 74 17.47 -4.73 8.17
N ARG A 75 18.17 -4.64 9.29
CA ARG A 75 18.32 -5.75 10.24
C ARG A 75 17.88 -5.32 11.63
N THR A 76 17.06 -6.15 12.28
CA THR A 76 16.60 -5.92 13.65
C THR A 76 16.68 -7.21 14.47
N ARG A 77 16.66 -7.08 15.79
CA ARG A 77 16.52 -8.20 16.73
C ARG A 77 15.14 -8.26 17.39
N GLN A 78 14.28 -7.27 17.11
CA GLN A 78 12.97 -7.12 17.76
C GLN A 78 11.86 -7.38 16.74
N GLU A 79 10.89 -8.19 17.12
CA GLU A 79 9.72 -8.54 16.29
C GLU A 79 8.54 -7.58 16.54
N LEU A 80 8.82 -6.27 16.50
CA LEU A 80 7.80 -5.23 16.54
C LEU A 80 7.28 -4.95 15.12
N TRP A 81 6.17 -4.21 15.03
CA TRP A 81 5.66 -3.73 13.76
C TRP A 81 6.50 -2.56 13.27
N HIS A 82 7.30 -2.80 12.24
CA HIS A 82 8.27 -1.83 11.71
C HIS A 82 7.90 -1.30 10.32
N LYS A 83 6.72 -1.63 9.80
CA LYS A 83 6.35 -1.36 8.39
C LYS A 83 6.49 0.12 8.06
N GLU A 84 5.84 0.98 8.80
CA GLU A 84 5.80 2.42 8.54
C GLU A 84 7.19 3.06 8.71
N ASN A 85 7.96 2.63 9.71
CA ASN A 85 9.34 3.08 9.89
C ASN A 85 10.24 2.63 8.74
N ALA A 86 10.13 1.37 8.32
CA ALA A 86 10.89 0.84 7.17
C ALA A 86 10.53 1.59 5.87
N LEU A 87 9.25 1.89 5.65
CA LEU A 87 8.81 2.70 4.52
C LEU A 87 9.35 4.13 4.58
N ASN A 88 9.40 4.77 5.75
CA ASN A 88 10.01 6.09 5.92
C ASN A 88 11.47 6.10 5.47
N LEU A 89 12.26 5.12 5.93
CA LEU A 89 13.66 4.98 5.53
C LEU A 89 13.83 4.71 4.02
N LEU A 90 12.87 4.02 3.41
CA LEU A 90 12.87 3.75 1.98
C LEU A 90 12.54 5.01 1.17
N VAL A 91 11.58 5.82 1.63
CA VAL A 91 11.21 7.09 0.98
C VAL A 91 12.38 8.06 0.93
N GLU A 92 13.27 8.07 1.93
CA GLU A 92 14.49 8.88 1.95
C GLU A 92 15.48 8.53 0.82
N ARG A 93 15.30 7.37 0.17
CA ARG A 93 16.12 6.89 -0.96
C ARG A 93 15.54 7.17 -2.33
N LEU A 94 14.31 7.67 -2.40
CA LEU A 94 13.72 8.08 -3.67
C LEU A 94 14.50 9.24 -4.32
N PRO A 95 14.42 9.40 -5.64
CA PRO A 95 14.97 10.57 -6.30
C PRO A 95 14.53 11.87 -5.64
N SER A 96 15.41 12.84 -5.50
CA SER A 96 15.12 14.08 -4.76
C SER A 96 13.97 14.92 -5.33
N ASP A 97 13.54 14.64 -6.54
CA ASP A 97 12.52 15.32 -7.32
C ASP A 97 11.22 14.50 -7.51
N TRP A 98 11.08 13.34 -6.85
CA TRP A 98 9.86 12.53 -6.96
C TRP A 98 8.60 13.37 -6.70
N GLN A 99 7.51 13.12 -7.43
CA GLN A 99 6.25 13.84 -7.29
C GLN A 99 5.11 12.98 -6.76
N TYR A 100 5.08 11.70 -7.14
CA TYR A 100 4.01 10.77 -6.82
C TYR A 100 4.56 9.51 -6.16
N LEU A 101 3.99 9.19 -5.01
CA LEU A 101 4.37 8.04 -4.18
C LEU A 101 3.16 7.16 -3.93
N ALA A 102 3.30 5.86 -4.16
CA ALA A 102 2.36 4.86 -3.67
C ALA A 102 3.06 3.96 -2.65
N TRP A 103 2.35 3.56 -1.61
CA TRP A 103 2.78 2.46 -0.74
C TRP A 103 1.78 1.33 -0.85
N VAL A 104 2.30 0.15 -1.18
CA VAL A 104 1.50 -1.01 -1.57
C VAL A 104 2.00 -2.23 -0.80
N ASP A 105 1.09 -3.03 -0.27
CA ASP A 105 1.46 -4.29 0.37
C ASP A 105 2.01 -5.27 -0.66
N ALA A 106 3.06 -5.98 -0.28
CA ALA A 106 3.91 -6.77 -1.20
C ALA A 106 3.27 -8.07 -1.72
N ASP A 107 1.97 -8.24 -1.56
CA ASP A 107 1.18 -9.38 -2.01
C ASP A 107 -0.08 -8.97 -2.79
N ILE A 108 -0.17 -7.69 -3.15
CA ILE A 108 -1.29 -7.13 -3.91
C ILE A 108 -1.11 -7.34 -5.42
N ARG A 109 -2.23 -7.59 -6.09
CA ARG A 109 -2.33 -7.56 -7.54
C ARG A 109 -3.52 -6.69 -7.94
N PHE A 110 -3.27 -5.65 -8.70
CA PHE A 110 -4.34 -4.84 -9.29
C PHE A 110 -5.01 -5.57 -10.45
N GLY A 111 -6.33 -5.52 -10.49
CA GLY A 111 -7.12 -6.13 -11.57
C GLY A 111 -7.09 -5.34 -12.88
N ARG A 112 -6.78 -4.02 -12.81
CA ARG A 112 -6.65 -3.14 -13.97
C ARG A 112 -5.20 -3.08 -14.45
N ALA A 113 -4.98 -3.15 -15.74
CA ALA A 113 -3.64 -3.02 -16.32
C ALA A 113 -3.11 -1.58 -16.30
N ASP A 114 -4.01 -0.60 -16.33
CA ASP A 114 -3.77 0.86 -16.37
C ASP A 114 -3.81 1.51 -14.98
N TRP A 115 -3.68 0.75 -13.91
CA TRP A 115 -3.80 1.26 -12.54
C TRP A 115 -2.78 2.37 -12.21
N VAL A 116 -1.60 2.35 -12.83
CA VAL A 116 -0.58 3.40 -12.66
C VAL A 116 -1.07 4.71 -13.25
N ASP A 117 -1.55 4.68 -14.50
CA ASP A 117 -2.05 5.87 -15.20
C ASP A 117 -3.27 6.45 -14.49
N GLU A 118 -4.19 5.60 -14.04
CA GLU A 118 -5.36 6.00 -13.25
C GLU A 118 -4.96 6.62 -11.91
N THR A 119 -3.93 6.08 -11.25
CA THR A 119 -3.38 6.65 -10.01
C THR A 119 -2.81 8.04 -10.26
N LEU A 120 -1.98 8.20 -11.28
CA LEU A 120 -1.41 9.49 -11.65
C LEU A 120 -2.49 10.50 -12.01
N HIS A 121 -3.51 10.08 -12.78
CA HIS A 121 -4.65 10.93 -13.10
C HIS A 121 -5.44 11.34 -11.84
N ALA A 122 -5.74 10.41 -10.96
CA ALA A 122 -6.46 10.71 -9.71
C ALA A 122 -5.69 11.69 -8.81
N LEU A 123 -4.35 11.59 -8.76
CA LEU A 123 -3.49 12.50 -7.99
C LEU A 123 -3.37 13.91 -8.59
N GLN A 124 -3.80 14.14 -9.84
CA GLN A 124 -3.95 15.50 -10.36
C GLN A 124 -5.05 16.28 -9.63
N HIS A 125 -6.07 15.59 -9.15
CA HIS A 125 -7.27 16.19 -8.55
C HIS A 125 -7.36 15.97 -7.04
N ASN A 126 -6.61 15.01 -6.50
CA ASN A 126 -6.65 14.61 -5.10
C ASN A 126 -5.25 14.64 -4.48
N LYS A 127 -5.16 15.00 -3.22
CA LYS A 127 -3.89 15.01 -2.46
C LYS A 127 -3.42 13.61 -2.10
N ILE A 128 -4.38 12.73 -1.79
CA ILE A 128 -4.19 11.34 -1.41
C ILE A 128 -5.33 10.49 -1.96
N VAL A 129 -5.04 9.27 -2.38
CA VAL A 129 -6.02 8.32 -2.91
C VAL A 129 -5.77 6.92 -2.39
N GLN A 130 -6.83 6.17 -2.11
CA GLN A 130 -6.76 4.73 -1.90
C GLN A 130 -6.93 4.04 -3.25
N LEU A 131 -6.02 3.14 -3.61
CA LEU A 131 -5.87 2.64 -4.99
C LEU A 131 -6.86 1.52 -5.36
N TRP A 132 -7.86 1.30 -4.55
CA TRP A 132 -8.82 0.22 -4.73
C TRP A 132 -10.15 0.56 -4.06
N GLU A 133 -11.22 -0.01 -4.57
CA GLU A 133 -12.57 0.03 -4.00
C GLU A 133 -12.90 -1.31 -3.34
N ASP A 134 -12.73 -2.40 -4.10
CA ASP A 134 -12.92 -3.77 -3.63
C ASP A 134 -11.59 -4.53 -3.66
N ALA A 135 -11.33 -5.29 -2.59
CA ALA A 135 -10.21 -6.22 -2.53
C ALA A 135 -10.70 -7.61 -2.11
N PHE A 136 -10.01 -8.62 -2.62
CA PHE A 136 -10.39 -10.02 -2.45
C PHE A 136 -9.21 -10.83 -1.93
N ASP A 137 -9.38 -11.41 -0.74
CA ASP A 137 -8.48 -12.45 -0.27
C ASP A 137 -8.80 -13.76 -1.00
N THR A 138 -7.78 -14.39 -1.55
CA THR A 138 -7.95 -15.60 -2.35
C THR A 138 -7.21 -16.79 -1.78
N TYR A 139 -7.81 -17.98 -1.93
CA TYR A 139 -7.11 -19.24 -1.73
C TYR A 139 -6.04 -19.45 -2.82
N PRO A 140 -5.08 -20.38 -2.62
CA PRO A 140 -4.06 -20.71 -3.63
C PRO A 140 -4.63 -21.13 -4.98
N ASN A 141 -5.85 -21.63 -5.04
CA ASN A 141 -6.58 -21.98 -6.25
C ASN A 141 -7.26 -20.80 -6.95
N GLY A 142 -7.14 -19.58 -6.38
CA GLY A 142 -7.71 -18.35 -6.94
C GLY A 142 -9.17 -18.08 -6.53
N THR A 143 -9.83 -18.97 -5.78
CA THR A 143 -11.18 -18.68 -5.27
C THR A 143 -11.14 -17.68 -4.13
N THR A 144 -12.08 -16.73 -4.13
CA THR A 144 -12.21 -15.73 -3.06
C THR A 144 -12.78 -16.37 -1.80
N TYR A 145 -12.17 -16.08 -0.65
CA TYR A 145 -12.73 -16.47 0.65
C TYR A 145 -13.18 -15.27 1.49
N GLN A 146 -12.65 -14.08 1.21
CA GLN A 146 -13.07 -12.83 1.86
C GLN A 146 -12.98 -11.66 0.90
N SER A 147 -13.94 -10.74 1.02
CA SER A 147 -13.92 -9.46 0.31
C SER A 147 -13.83 -8.30 1.30
N HIS A 148 -13.21 -7.22 0.87
CA HIS A 148 -13.05 -6.01 1.65
C HIS A 148 -13.53 -4.81 0.85
N LYS A 149 -14.06 -3.81 1.56
CA LYS A 149 -14.41 -2.51 1.00
C LYS A 149 -13.42 -1.46 1.51
N SER A 150 -12.94 -0.63 0.63
CA SER A 150 -11.94 0.38 0.98
C SER A 150 -12.48 1.42 1.97
N PHE A 151 -11.58 1.97 2.79
CA PHE A 151 -11.89 3.05 3.71
C PHE A 151 -12.41 4.29 2.97
N ALA A 152 -11.71 4.70 1.91
CA ALA A 152 -12.08 5.90 1.14
C ALA A 152 -13.46 5.80 0.52
N TRP A 153 -13.79 4.64 -0.07
CA TRP A 153 -15.12 4.41 -0.64
C TRP A 153 -16.20 4.43 0.44
N CYS A 154 -16.00 3.72 1.54
CA CYS A 154 -16.96 3.70 2.65
C CYS A 154 -17.18 5.09 3.24
N TYR A 155 -16.12 5.86 3.43
CA TYR A 155 -16.19 7.23 3.93
C TYR A 155 -16.96 8.13 2.97
N HIS A 156 -16.65 8.07 1.67
CA HIS A 156 -17.29 8.90 0.64
C HIS A 156 -18.79 8.60 0.50
N ASN A 157 -19.21 7.37 0.73
CA ASN A 157 -20.60 6.94 0.60
C ASN A 157 -21.37 6.92 1.94
N ASP A 158 -20.83 7.52 2.99
CA ASP A 158 -21.45 7.59 4.32
C ASP A 158 -21.88 6.21 4.88
N ILE A 159 -21.10 5.17 4.57
CA ILE A 159 -21.40 3.82 5.04
C ILE A 159 -21.12 3.72 6.55
N PRO A 160 -22.07 3.23 7.35
CA PRO A 160 -21.83 3.02 8.77
C PRO A 160 -20.69 2.02 9.00
N GLU A 161 -19.73 2.39 9.84
CA GLU A 161 -18.59 1.56 10.15
C GLU A 161 -18.95 0.45 11.14
N THR A 162 -18.32 -0.72 10.98
CA THR A 162 -18.29 -1.80 11.96
C THR A 162 -16.86 -2.13 12.33
N THR A 163 -16.64 -2.53 13.57
CA THR A 163 -15.33 -3.04 14.03
C THR A 163 -15.09 -4.50 13.62
N ARG A 164 -16.09 -5.17 13.04
CA ARG A 164 -15.99 -6.57 12.60
C ARG A 164 -15.70 -6.66 11.12
N ARG A 165 -14.80 -7.56 10.74
CA ARG A 165 -14.50 -7.86 9.34
C ARG A 165 -15.64 -8.57 8.62
N ASP A 166 -16.49 -9.31 9.34
CA ASP A 166 -17.71 -9.93 8.86
C ASP A 166 -18.86 -8.90 8.80
N SER A 167 -18.73 -7.94 7.91
CA SER A 167 -19.68 -6.86 7.75
C SER A 167 -20.95 -7.33 7.05
N TYR A 168 -22.09 -6.73 7.40
CA TYR A 168 -23.32 -6.92 6.66
C TYR A 168 -23.20 -6.27 5.28
N GLY A 169 -23.62 -7.00 4.25
CA GLY A 169 -23.60 -6.49 2.87
C GLY A 169 -24.83 -5.62 2.54
N PRO A 170 -24.81 -4.98 1.35
CA PRO A 170 -25.96 -4.24 0.84
C PRO A 170 -27.24 -5.07 0.84
N GLY A 171 -28.36 -4.45 1.24
CA GLY A 171 -29.66 -5.09 1.33
C GLY A 171 -29.97 -5.75 2.68
N GLN A 172 -29.04 -5.86 3.58
CA GLN A 172 -29.28 -6.31 4.96
C GLN A 172 -29.65 -5.13 5.86
N LYS A 173 -30.54 -5.35 6.83
CA LYS A 173 -30.93 -4.29 7.77
C LYS A 173 -29.73 -3.82 8.58
N GLY A 174 -29.43 -2.50 8.49
CA GLY A 174 -28.29 -1.89 9.19
C GLY A 174 -26.93 -2.32 8.62
N TRP A 175 -26.87 -2.54 7.30
CA TRP A 175 -25.62 -2.91 6.65
C TRP A 175 -24.49 -1.93 6.97
N ARG A 176 -23.30 -2.50 7.19
CA ARG A 176 -22.11 -1.79 7.57
C ARG A 176 -20.93 -2.47 6.90
N TYR A 177 -19.86 -1.72 6.68
CA TYR A 177 -18.58 -2.29 6.28
C TYR A 177 -17.51 -1.99 7.32
N TYR A 178 -16.59 -2.90 7.47
CA TYR A 178 -15.29 -2.55 8.02
C TYR A 178 -14.59 -1.67 6.97
N HIS A 179 -14.33 -0.42 7.35
CA HIS A 179 -13.64 0.53 6.47
C HIS A 179 -12.17 0.14 6.40
N HIS A 180 -11.80 -0.69 5.41
CA HIS A 180 -10.46 -1.28 5.37
C HIS A 180 -9.41 -0.26 4.93
N PRO A 181 -8.45 0.15 5.82
CA PRO A 181 -7.51 1.24 5.56
C PRO A 181 -6.22 0.77 4.89
N GLY A 182 -6.00 -0.54 4.76
CA GLY A 182 -4.75 -1.12 4.30
C GLY A 182 -4.63 -1.28 2.80
N PHE A 183 -3.70 -2.11 2.40
CA PHE A 183 -3.35 -2.61 1.07
C PHE A 183 -2.59 -1.62 0.19
N ALA A 184 -3.20 -0.53 -0.27
CA ALA A 184 -2.57 0.36 -1.24
C ALA A 184 -3.13 1.78 -1.19
N TRP A 185 -2.23 2.76 -1.12
CA TRP A 185 -2.52 4.18 -1.18
C TRP A 185 -1.49 4.91 -2.03
N ALA A 186 -1.85 6.10 -2.51
CA ALA A 186 -0.90 6.99 -3.14
C ALA A 186 -1.11 8.44 -2.69
N ILE A 187 -0.04 9.23 -2.75
CA ILE A 187 0.02 10.59 -2.23
C ILE A 187 0.91 11.46 -3.11
N ARG A 188 0.61 12.73 -3.18
CA ARG A 188 1.46 13.75 -3.78
C ARG A 188 2.60 14.11 -2.83
N ARG A 189 3.74 14.47 -3.40
CA ARG A 189 4.91 14.89 -2.64
C ARG A 189 4.66 16.05 -1.70
N ASP A 190 3.99 17.10 -2.17
CA ASP A 190 3.65 18.26 -1.35
C ASP A 190 2.86 17.84 -0.10
N THR A 191 1.85 17.01 -0.29
CA THR A 191 1.03 16.47 0.79
C THR A 191 1.82 15.57 1.75
N PHE A 192 2.72 14.72 1.22
CA PHE A 192 3.59 13.88 2.05
C PHE A 192 4.54 14.73 2.91
N ARG A 193 5.07 15.82 2.36
CA ARG A 193 5.90 16.77 3.12
C ARG A 193 5.12 17.49 4.22
N ASP A 194 3.87 17.88 3.93
CA ASP A 194 2.98 18.51 4.93
C ASP A 194 2.63 17.52 6.05
N MET A 195 2.43 16.24 5.72
CA MET A 195 2.23 15.15 6.67
C MET A 195 3.49 14.84 7.49
N GLY A 196 4.66 15.15 6.95
CA GLY A 196 5.99 14.92 7.51
C GLY A 196 6.54 13.53 7.21
N ARG A 197 5.82 12.45 7.56
CA ARG A 197 6.21 11.06 7.33
C ARG A 197 5.06 10.11 7.64
N PHE A 198 5.21 8.82 7.30
CA PHE A 198 4.30 7.79 7.81
C PHE A 198 4.38 7.71 9.33
N LEU A 199 3.23 7.42 9.94
CA LEU A 199 3.11 7.27 11.38
C LEU A 199 3.83 5.99 11.85
N ASP A 200 5.01 6.12 12.44
CA ASP A 200 5.91 5.00 12.77
C ASP A 200 5.95 4.60 14.26
N TRP A 201 5.19 5.27 15.10
CA TRP A 201 5.09 4.95 16.53
C TRP A 201 4.03 3.89 16.85
N ALA A 202 3.19 3.47 15.89
CA ALA A 202 2.17 2.42 16.07
C ALA A 202 2.81 1.01 16.03
N LEU A 203 3.70 0.73 16.98
CA LEU A 203 4.54 -0.49 17.01
C LEU A 203 3.77 -1.81 17.17
N LEU A 204 2.45 -1.74 17.44
CA LEU A 204 1.56 -2.91 17.53
C LEU A 204 0.67 -3.05 16.28
N GLY A 205 0.87 -2.23 15.25
CA GLY A 205 0.09 -2.20 14.02
C GLY A 205 -0.98 -1.10 14.02
N SER A 206 -1.87 -1.14 13.01
CA SER A 206 -2.94 -0.16 12.78
C SER A 206 -2.46 1.24 12.39
N GLY A 207 -1.22 1.42 11.93
CA GLY A 207 -0.71 2.71 11.45
C GLY A 207 -1.54 3.26 10.29
N ASP A 208 -1.95 2.40 9.37
CA ASP A 208 -2.83 2.70 8.24
C ASP A 208 -4.20 3.24 8.68
N TYR A 209 -4.82 2.64 9.70
CA TYR A 209 -6.10 3.11 10.24
C TYR A 209 -5.98 4.49 10.90
N HIS A 210 -4.93 4.71 11.68
CA HIS A 210 -4.67 6.01 12.30
C HIS A 210 -4.45 7.11 11.26
N MET A 211 -3.67 6.83 10.23
CA MET A 211 -3.45 7.77 9.14
C MET A 211 -4.75 8.06 8.38
N ALA A 212 -5.50 7.02 7.99
CA ALA A 212 -6.74 7.17 7.25
C ALA A 212 -7.79 8.02 8.02
N THR A 213 -7.95 7.78 9.32
CA THR A 213 -8.87 8.57 10.15
C THR A 213 -8.42 10.01 10.34
N ALA A 214 -7.11 10.25 10.46
CA ALA A 214 -6.55 11.59 10.56
C ALA A 214 -6.79 12.40 9.27
N TRP A 215 -6.63 11.79 8.09
CA TRP A 215 -6.85 12.47 6.81
C TRP A 215 -8.29 12.94 6.58
N VAL A 216 -9.25 12.29 7.22
CA VAL A 216 -10.67 12.69 7.17
C VAL A 216 -11.10 13.50 8.41
N GLY A 217 -10.15 13.96 9.23
CA GLY A 217 -10.44 14.79 10.41
C GLY A 217 -11.13 14.03 11.55
N ARG A 218 -10.96 12.71 11.63
CA ARG A 218 -11.54 11.85 12.68
C ARG A 218 -10.48 11.35 13.67
N ASP A 219 -9.56 12.19 14.04
CA ASP A 219 -8.49 11.90 14.98
C ASP A 219 -8.99 11.59 16.40
N ASP A 220 -10.14 12.17 16.82
CA ASP A 220 -10.80 11.88 18.10
C ASP A 220 -11.27 10.42 18.22
N TYR A 221 -11.56 9.77 17.11
CA TYR A 221 -12.03 8.39 17.08
C TYR A 221 -10.94 7.40 17.48
N THR A 222 -9.70 7.67 17.11
CA THR A 222 -8.55 6.81 17.43
C THR A 222 -8.16 6.84 18.90
N MET A 223 -8.44 7.93 19.60
CA MET A 223 -8.14 8.07 21.03
C MET A 223 -9.18 7.40 21.93
N LYS A 224 -10.46 7.40 21.51
CA LYS A 224 -11.56 6.82 22.32
C LYS A 224 -11.61 5.30 22.30
N THR A 225 -11.15 4.66 21.24
CA THR A 225 -11.21 3.18 21.09
C THR A 225 -10.09 2.43 21.78
N LYS A 226 -9.07 3.11 22.30
CA LYS A 226 -7.89 2.48 22.93
C LYS A 226 -7.81 2.62 24.46
N LEU A 227 -8.79 3.26 25.08
CA LEU A 227 -8.83 3.46 26.54
C LEU A 227 -9.87 2.57 27.26
N HIS A 228 -10.37 1.52 26.61
CA HIS A 228 -11.27 0.52 27.21
C HIS A 228 -10.71 -0.88 27.13
#